data_28b0af055807769fe53df40223dae171
#
_entry.id   28b0af055807769fe53df40223dae171
#
_cell.length_a   1.000
_cell.length_b   1.000
_cell.length_c   1.000
_cell.angle_alpha   90.00
_cell.angle_beta   90.00
_cell.angle_gamma   90.00
#
_symmetry.space_group_name_H-M   'P 1'
#
loop_
_entity.id
_entity.type
_entity.pdbx_description
1 polymer ?
#
loop_
_entity_poly.entity_id
_entity_poly.type
_entity_poly.pdbx_seq_one_letter_code
_entity_poly.pdbx_strand_id
1 'polypeptide(L)'
;MSIYLINNIIVPLEEEADFRREALRALRCKGSDLLKVDIYRKSVDARKKENIRLNYTIAATLKEGVTLRENAKYRLLMEDKPQFRPGMETMKHRPVIIGLGPAGMFCGLMLARAGYQPVILEQGAPMEERVADVEAFWQEQRLDESSNIQFGEGGAG
;
A
#
# COMPACT_ATOMS: atom_id res chain seq x y z
N MET A 1 3.53 12.35 20.41
CA MET A 1 4.38 11.15 20.19
C MET A 1 5.06 11.28 18.85
N SER A 2 6.34 10.91 18.74
CA SER A 2 7.10 10.97 17.48
C SER A 2 7.38 9.55 17.00
N ILE A 3 7.25 9.30 15.69
CA ILE A 3 7.55 7.99 15.09
C ILE A 3 8.77 8.15 14.19
N TYR A 4 9.79 7.34 14.40
CA TYR A 4 11.00 7.32 13.58
C TYR A 4 11.09 6.05 12.75
N LEU A 5 11.30 6.20 11.45
CA LEU A 5 11.59 5.08 10.55
C LEU A 5 13.09 4.77 10.58
N ILE A 6 13.44 3.55 10.92
CA ILE A 6 14.80 3.03 10.91
C ILE A 6 14.93 2.10 9.72
N ASN A 7 15.84 2.45 8.80
CA ASN A 7 16.00 1.75 7.53
C ASN A 7 17.17 0.76 7.57
N ASN A 8 17.16 -0.16 6.61
CA ASN A 8 18.26 -1.08 6.31
C ASN A 8 18.65 -1.99 7.48
N ILE A 9 17.65 -2.55 8.18
CA ILE A 9 17.88 -3.62 9.13
C ILE A 9 17.91 -4.93 8.35
N ILE A 10 19.11 -5.44 8.14
CA ILE A 10 19.36 -6.63 7.34
C ILE A 10 19.42 -7.84 8.25
N VAL A 11 18.57 -8.83 7.98
CA VAL A 11 18.46 -10.08 8.75
C VAL A 11 18.59 -11.26 7.79
N PRO A 12 19.45 -12.25 8.07
CA PRO A 12 19.49 -13.50 7.32
C PRO A 12 18.09 -14.17 7.30
N LEU A 13 17.78 -14.93 6.24
CA LEU A 13 16.45 -15.51 6.06
C LEU A 13 16.03 -16.45 7.22
N GLU A 14 17.00 -17.13 7.81
CA GLU A 14 16.80 -18.14 8.85
C GLU A 14 16.88 -17.57 10.29
N GLU A 15 17.14 -16.25 10.43
CA GLU A 15 17.29 -15.61 11.72
C GLU A 15 16.06 -14.79 12.10
N GLU A 16 15.77 -14.73 13.40
CA GLU A 16 14.80 -13.81 13.97
C GLU A 16 15.51 -12.53 14.46
N ALA A 17 14.90 -11.37 14.17
CA ALA A 17 15.43 -10.09 14.60
C ALA A 17 14.72 -9.57 15.86
N ASP A 18 15.50 -9.17 16.85
CA ASP A 18 15.02 -8.36 17.96
C ASP A 18 14.93 -6.88 17.51
N PHE A 19 13.80 -6.52 16.92
CA PHE A 19 13.58 -5.16 16.41
C PHE A 19 13.60 -4.11 17.52
N ARG A 20 13.27 -4.46 18.76
CA ARG A 20 13.36 -3.52 19.87
C ARG A 20 14.80 -3.17 20.19
N ARG A 21 15.68 -4.15 20.22
CA ARG A 21 17.12 -3.96 20.43
C ARG A 21 17.74 -3.17 19.29
N GLU A 22 17.37 -3.48 18.04
CA GLU A 22 17.85 -2.74 16.88
C GLU A 22 17.40 -1.27 16.89
N ALA A 23 16.15 -1.01 17.30
CA ALA A 23 15.65 0.35 17.45
C ALA A 23 16.43 1.14 18.50
N LEU A 24 16.63 0.58 19.69
CA LEU A 24 17.41 1.23 20.76
C LEU A 24 18.84 1.51 20.33
N ARG A 25 19.47 0.55 19.64
CA ARG A 25 20.83 0.72 19.11
C ARG A 25 20.95 1.82 18.07
N ALA A 26 19.97 1.89 17.15
CA ALA A 26 19.96 2.88 16.07
C ALA A 26 19.68 4.29 16.60
N LEU A 27 18.64 4.42 17.43
CA LEU A 27 18.16 5.71 17.96
C LEU A 27 19.04 6.24 19.12
N ARG A 28 19.78 5.37 19.80
CA ARG A 28 20.57 5.69 21.00
C ARG A 28 19.75 6.40 22.08
N CYS A 29 18.48 6.02 22.21
CA CYS A 29 17.57 6.55 23.22
C CYS A 29 17.49 5.61 24.44
N LYS A 30 16.91 6.09 25.55
CA LYS A 30 16.64 5.25 26.72
C LYS A 30 15.54 4.24 26.41
N GLY A 31 15.67 3.03 26.95
CA GLY A 31 14.64 2.00 26.78
C GLY A 31 13.25 2.41 27.27
N SER A 32 13.19 3.30 28.25
CA SER A 32 11.95 3.91 28.78
C SER A 32 11.28 4.88 27.82
N ASP A 33 12.01 5.41 26.84
CA ASP A 33 11.49 6.38 25.88
C ASP A 33 10.90 5.72 24.65
N LEU A 34 11.27 4.45 24.40
CA LEU A 34 10.76 3.64 23.29
C LEU A 34 9.49 2.92 23.71
N LEU A 35 8.33 3.38 23.22
CA LEU A 35 7.00 2.83 23.55
C LEU A 35 6.70 1.57 22.73
N LYS A 36 6.87 1.65 21.41
CA LYS A 36 6.47 0.60 20.46
C LYS A 36 7.44 0.50 19.31
N VAL A 37 7.56 -0.70 18.74
CA VAL A 37 8.27 -0.94 17.48
C VAL A 37 7.39 -1.81 16.60
N ASP A 38 7.15 -1.36 15.38
CA ASP A 38 6.37 -2.06 14.35
C ASP A 38 7.20 -2.25 13.09
N ILE A 39 6.92 -3.31 12.34
CA ILE A 39 7.48 -3.49 11.00
C ILE A 39 6.73 -2.55 10.05
N TYR A 40 7.41 -1.56 9.51
CA TYR A 40 6.86 -0.64 8.53
C TYR A 40 6.94 -1.20 7.10
N ARG A 41 8.07 -1.84 6.78
CA ARG A 41 8.32 -2.45 5.48
C ARG A 41 9.24 -3.66 5.63
N LYS A 42 8.93 -4.70 4.86
CA LYS A 42 9.77 -5.90 4.69
C LYS A 42 10.02 -6.11 3.21
N SER A 43 11.25 -6.37 2.82
CA SER A 43 11.62 -6.74 1.46
C SER A 43 12.66 -7.85 1.46
N VAL A 44 12.67 -8.65 0.39
CA VAL A 44 13.63 -9.74 0.21
C VAL A 44 14.77 -9.24 -0.67
N ASP A 45 16.00 -9.42 -0.22
CA ASP A 45 17.20 -9.25 -1.03
C ASP A 45 17.74 -10.61 -1.45
N ALA A 46 17.41 -11.02 -2.68
CA ALA A 46 17.81 -12.28 -3.29
C ALA A 46 18.84 -12.09 -4.42
N ARG A 47 19.55 -10.95 -4.47
CA ARG A 47 20.59 -10.69 -5.48
C ARG A 47 21.72 -11.70 -5.45
N LYS A 48 21.99 -12.28 -4.27
CA LYS A 48 22.91 -13.41 -4.10
C LYS A 48 22.10 -14.62 -3.67
N LYS A 49 21.94 -15.60 -4.55
CA LYS A 49 21.11 -16.78 -4.33
C LYS A 49 21.54 -17.61 -3.10
N GLU A 50 22.85 -17.65 -2.84
CA GLU A 50 23.42 -18.39 -1.69
C GLU A 50 23.29 -17.62 -0.37
N ASN A 51 22.81 -16.37 -0.41
CA ASN A 51 22.73 -15.52 0.79
C ASN A 51 21.53 -14.59 0.68
N ILE A 52 20.33 -15.18 0.74
CA ILE A 52 19.08 -14.45 0.75
C ILE A 52 18.91 -13.77 2.11
N ARG A 53 18.56 -12.50 2.09
CA ARG A 53 18.37 -11.68 3.30
C ARG A 53 17.05 -10.95 3.27
N LEU A 54 16.54 -10.66 4.44
CA LEU A 54 15.39 -9.80 4.64
C LEU A 54 15.90 -8.40 5.00
N ASN A 55 15.36 -7.39 4.34
CA ASN A 55 15.64 -5.99 4.65
C ASN A 55 14.39 -5.36 5.23
N TYR A 56 14.48 -4.89 6.46
CA TYR A 56 13.38 -4.28 7.18
C TYR A 56 13.57 -2.77 7.31
N THR A 57 12.45 -2.06 7.25
CA THR A 57 12.29 -0.73 7.83
C THR A 57 11.32 -0.89 9.00
N ILE A 58 11.71 -0.44 10.16
CA ILE A 58 10.87 -0.47 11.36
C ILE A 58 10.45 0.95 11.75
N ALA A 59 9.25 1.06 12.33
CA ALA A 59 8.71 2.28 12.91
C ALA A 59 8.83 2.22 14.43
N ALA A 60 9.65 3.10 14.99
CA ALA A 60 9.85 3.22 16.42
C ALA A 60 9.07 4.41 16.97
N THR A 61 8.10 4.15 17.83
CA THR A 61 7.29 5.18 18.50
C THR A 61 7.97 5.60 19.81
N LEU A 62 8.28 6.87 19.92
CA LEU A 62 8.86 7.46 21.11
C LEU A 62 7.84 8.22 21.94
N LYS A 63 8.12 8.38 23.23
CA LYS A 63 7.37 9.22 24.15
C LYS A 63 7.28 10.66 23.66
N GLU A 64 6.25 11.34 24.09
CA GLU A 64 6.10 12.77 23.84
C GLU A 64 7.27 13.56 24.46
N GLY A 65 7.72 14.60 23.76
CA GLY A 65 8.86 15.41 24.16
C GLY A 65 10.24 14.83 23.78
N VAL A 66 10.31 13.57 23.31
CA VAL A 66 11.56 13.01 22.80
C VAL A 66 11.70 13.31 21.31
N THR A 67 12.69 14.15 20.98
CA THR A 67 13.00 14.50 19.60
C THR A 67 14.45 14.13 19.30
N LEU A 68 14.67 13.44 18.19
CA LEU A 68 15.99 13.02 17.74
C LEU A 68 16.34 13.74 16.43
N ARG A 69 17.59 14.12 16.27
CA ARG A 69 18.08 14.69 15.01
C ARG A 69 18.22 13.58 13.98
N GLU A 70 17.57 13.75 12.85
CA GLU A 70 17.61 12.80 11.73
C GLU A 70 19.02 12.56 11.21
N ASN A 71 19.23 11.39 10.64
CA ASN A 71 20.48 11.00 10.02
C ASN A 71 20.26 9.94 8.92
N ALA A 72 21.32 9.43 8.31
CA ALA A 72 21.23 8.42 7.25
C ALA A 72 20.56 7.08 7.69
N LYS A 73 20.50 6.78 8.99
CA LYS A 73 19.95 5.53 9.52
C LYS A 73 18.46 5.63 9.83
N TYR A 74 17.99 6.79 10.29
CA TYR A 74 16.60 6.99 10.67
C TYR A 74 16.13 8.41 10.37
N ARG A 75 14.83 8.53 10.12
CA ARG A 75 14.12 9.78 9.86
C ARG A 75 12.78 9.83 10.59
N LEU A 76 12.30 11.02 10.88
CA LEU A 76 10.96 11.23 11.41
C LEU A 76 9.91 10.79 10.37
N LEU A 77 8.92 10.00 10.79
CA LEU A 77 7.77 9.70 9.96
C LEU A 77 6.83 10.91 9.99
N MET A 78 6.86 11.68 8.92
CA MET A 78 5.85 12.70 8.66
C MET A 78 4.65 11.99 8.03
N GLU A 79 3.53 11.92 8.72
CA GLU A 79 2.26 11.48 8.11
C GLU A 79 1.78 12.58 7.17
N ASP A 80 2.29 12.57 5.97
CA ASP A 80 1.72 13.35 4.88
C ASP A 80 0.47 12.64 4.36
N LYS A 81 -0.64 12.84 5.07
CA LYS A 81 -1.94 12.36 4.59
C LYS A 81 -2.36 13.27 3.44
N PRO A 82 -2.40 12.75 2.21
CA PRO A 82 -2.87 13.55 1.09
C PRO A 82 -4.26 14.08 1.43
N GLN A 83 -4.38 15.40 1.56
CA GLN A 83 -5.65 16.06 1.79
C GLN A 83 -6.30 16.29 0.43
N PHE A 84 -7.35 15.54 0.16
CA PHE A 84 -8.20 15.86 -0.98
C PHE A 84 -8.92 17.17 -0.70
N ARG A 85 -8.61 18.19 -1.50
CA ARG A 85 -9.31 19.48 -1.46
C ARG A 85 -10.22 19.55 -2.67
N PRO A 86 -11.54 19.50 -2.51
CA PRO A 86 -12.47 19.69 -3.63
C PRO A 86 -12.27 21.06 -4.24
N GLY A 87 -12.50 21.18 -5.55
CA GLY A 87 -12.53 22.47 -6.24
C GLY A 87 -13.65 23.35 -5.71
N MET A 88 -13.57 24.66 -6.01
CA MET A 88 -14.59 25.63 -5.59
C MET A 88 -15.78 25.69 -6.55
N GLU A 89 -15.67 25.12 -7.73
CA GLU A 89 -16.73 25.12 -8.72
C GLU A 89 -17.73 24.00 -8.48
N THR A 90 -19.02 24.33 -8.54
CA THR A 90 -20.11 23.35 -8.45
C THR A 90 -20.29 22.66 -9.80
N MET A 91 -20.17 21.35 -9.84
CA MET A 91 -20.44 20.57 -11.05
C MET A 91 -21.93 20.58 -11.37
N LYS A 92 -22.28 20.92 -12.59
CA LYS A 92 -23.69 20.93 -13.08
C LYS A 92 -24.25 19.51 -13.29
N HIS A 93 -23.37 18.56 -13.57
CA HIS A 93 -23.71 17.18 -13.86
C HIS A 93 -22.87 16.22 -13.01
N ARG A 94 -23.39 15.02 -12.86
CA ARG A 94 -22.64 13.92 -12.20
C ARG A 94 -21.37 13.60 -13.00
N PRO A 95 -20.21 13.46 -12.35
CA PRO A 95 -19.01 13.03 -13.06
C PRO A 95 -19.19 11.62 -13.59
N VAL A 96 -18.70 11.38 -14.81
CA VAL A 96 -18.70 10.07 -15.44
C VAL A 96 -17.27 9.54 -15.48
N ILE A 97 -17.11 8.30 -15.02
CA ILE A 97 -15.84 7.58 -15.02
C ILE A 97 -15.97 6.44 -16.03
N ILE A 98 -15.05 6.34 -16.95
CA ILE A 98 -15.02 5.25 -17.94
C ILE A 98 -14.02 4.22 -17.48
N GLY A 99 -14.51 3.00 -17.21
CA GLY A 99 -13.77 1.86 -16.71
C GLY A 99 -13.77 1.75 -15.17
N LEU A 100 -13.98 0.54 -14.66
CA LEU A 100 -13.95 0.18 -13.23
C LEU A 100 -12.69 -0.62 -12.87
N GLY A 101 -11.59 -0.39 -13.57
CA GLY A 101 -10.27 -0.87 -13.15
C GLY A 101 -9.76 -0.11 -11.92
N PRO A 102 -8.56 -0.39 -11.41
CA PRO A 102 -8.04 0.21 -10.18
C PRO A 102 -8.12 1.73 -10.16
N ALA A 103 -7.79 2.40 -11.26
CA ALA A 103 -7.86 3.86 -11.37
C ALA A 103 -9.29 4.38 -11.26
N GLY A 104 -10.24 3.74 -11.97
CA GLY A 104 -11.67 4.12 -11.93
C GLY A 104 -12.29 3.89 -10.56
N MET A 105 -11.94 2.79 -9.89
CA MET A 105 -12.41 2.49 -8.52
C MET A 105 -11.95 3.58 -7.53
N PHE A 106 -10.67 3.91 -7.51
CA PHE A 106 -10.15 4.95 -6.60
C PHE A 106 -10.66 6.34 -6.96
N CYS A 107 -10.81 6.67 -8.25
CA CYS A 107 -11.43 7.90 -8.69
C CYS A 107 -12.87 8.01 -8.18
N GLY A 108 -13.67 6.96 -8.38
CA GLY A 108 -15.05 6.89 -7.90
C GLY A 108 -15.16 7.02 -6.38
N LEU A 109 -14.29 6.32 -5.65
CA LEU A 109 -14.22 6.41 -4.19
C LEU A 109 -13.91 7.83 -3.72
N MET A 110 -12.92 8.49 -4.33
CA MET A 110 -12.51 9.84 -3.93
C MET A 110 -13.60 10.87 -4.25
N LEU A 111 -14.23 10.76 -5.41
CA LEU A 111 -15.35 11.63 -5.78
C LEU A 111 -16.55 11.43 -4.86
N ALA A 112 -16.89 10.18 -4.54
CA ALA A 112 -17.98 9.88 -3.60
C ALA A 112 -17.71 10.44 -2.19
N ARG A 113 -16.47 10.29 -1.68
CA ARG A 113 -16.05 10.87 -0.40
C ARG A 113 -16.09 12.40 -0.40
N ALA A 114 -15.91 13.03 -1.56
CA ALA A 114 -16.02 14.48 -1.72
C ALA A 114 -17.48 14.95 -1.87
N GLY A 115 -18.47 14.06 -1.79
CA GLY A 115 -19.90 14.39 -1.90
C GLY A 115 -20.45 14.40 -3.32
N TYR A 116 -19.64 14.05 -4.33
CA TYR A 116 -20.14 13.85 -5.69
C TYR A 116 -20.81 12.48 -5.82
N GLN A 117 -21.68 12.34 -6.81
CA GLN A 117 -22.35 11.08 -7.12
C GLN A 117 -21.86 10.57 -8.49
N PRO A 118 -20.64 10.00 -8.57
CA PRO A 118 -20.09 9.58 -9.84
C PRO A 118 -20.94 8.47 -10.47
N VAL A 119 -20.98 8.43 -11.81
CA VAL A 119 -21.45 7.32 -12.60
C VAL A 119 -20.24 6.61 -13.17
N ILE A 120 -20.16 5.31 -13.00
CA ILE A 120 -19.05 4.50 -13.53
C ILE A 120 -19.61 3.60 -14.62
N LEU A 121 -18.98 3.64 -15.79
CA LEU A 121 -19.28 2.78 -16.93
C LEU A 121 -18.17 1.76 -17.05
N GLU A 122 -18.52 0.48 -16.97
CA GLU A 122 -17.58 -0.63 -17.13
C GLU A 122 -17.97 -1.44 -18.37
N GLN A 123 -16.98 -1.83 -19.16
CA GLN A 123 -17.16 -2.61 -20.37
C GLN A 123 -17.38 -4.09 -20.04
N GLY A 124 -16.67 -4.61 -19.03
CA GLY A 124 -16.71 -6.01 -18.65
C GLY A 124 -18.05 -6.41 -18.04
N ALA A 125 -18.42 -7.66 -18.25
CA ALA A 125 -19.59 -8.26 -17.62
C ALA A 125 -19.48 -8.30 -16.08
N PRO A 126 -20.59 -8.46 -15.36
CA PRO A 126 -20.58 -8.73 -13.92
C PRO A 126 -19.69 -9.92 -13.56
N MET A 127 -19.21 -9.94 -12.31
CA MET A 127 -18.21 -10.92 -11.85
C MET A 127 -18.64 -12.37 -12.13
N GLU A 128 -19.89 -12.71 -11.89
CA GLU A 128 -20.41 -14.07 -12.04
C GLU A 128 -20.35 -14.56 -13.49
N GLU A 129 -20.72 -13.70 -14.44
CA GLU A 129 -20.63 -14.02 -15.87
C GLU A 129 -19.19 -14.14 -16.32
N ARG A 130 -18.33 -13.21 -15.87
CA ARG A 130 -16.92 -13.21 -16.23
C ARG A 130 -16.16 -14.43 -15.69
N VAL A 131 -16.51 -14.91 -14.49
CA VAL A 131 -15.93 -16.15 -13.94
C VAL A 131 -16.27 -17.33 -14.86
N ALA A 132 -17.52 -17.46 -15.32
CA ALA A 132 -17.91 -18.54 -16.22
C ALA A 132 -17.17 -18.48 -17.56
N ASP A 133 -16.96 -17.28 -18.12
CA ASP A 133 -16.22 -17.08 -19.38
C ASP A 133 -14.74 -17.44 -19.25
N VAL A 134 -14.12 -17.07 -18.13
CA VAL A 134 -12.73 -17.41 -17.82
C VAL A 134 -12.57 -18.92 -17.58
N GLU A 135 -13.51 -19.57 -16.90
CA GLU A 135 -13.50 -21.03 -16.73
C GLU A 135 -13.67 -21.76 -18.06
N ALA A 136 -14.57 -21.29 -18.94
CA ALA A 136 -14.73 -21.83 -20.28
C ALA A 136 -13.45 -21.71 -21.11
N PHE A 137 -12.72 -20.61 -20.97
CA PHE A 137 -11.42 -20.46 -21.61
C PHE A 137 -10.40 -21.49 -21.11
N TRP A 138 -10.30 -21.69 -19.80
CA TRP A 138 -9.31 -22.62 -19.24
C TRP A 138 -9.66 -24.09 -19.47
N GLN A 139 -10.93 -24.46 -19.43
CA GLN A 139 -11.37 -25.85 -19.57
C GLN A 139 -11.59 -26.26 -21.02
N GLU A 140 -12.16 -25.37 -21.83
CA GLU A 140 -12.59 -25.64 -23.19
C GLU A 140 -11.73 -24.96 -24.26
N GLN A 141 -10.73 -24.15 -23.84
CA GLN A 141 -9.89 -23.32 -24.74
C GLN A 141 -10.72 -22.34 -25.59
N ARG A 142 -11.89 -21.96 -25.12
CA ARG A 142 -12.80 -21.04 -25.79
C ARG A 142 -12.60 -19.62 -25.24
N LEU A 143 -11.82 -18.82 -25.97
CA LEU A 143 -11.60 -17.41 -25.63
C LEU A 143 -12.77 -16.57 -26.11
N ASP A 144 -13.36 -15.80 -25.20
CA ASP A 144 -14.23 -14.67 -25.53
C ASP A 144 -13.39 -13.38 -25.54
N GLU A 145 -13.27 -12.73 -26.71
CA GLU A 145 -12.52 -11.49 -26.86
C GLU A 145 -13.16 -10.31 -26.11
N SER A 146 -14.47 -10.39 -25.85
CA SER A 146 -15.24 -9.37 -25.15
C SER A 146 -15.34 -9.59 -23.64
N SER A 147 -14.99 -10.79 -23.14
CA SER A 147 -15.06 -11.15 -21.72
C SER A 147 -13.91 -12.09 -21.35
N ASN A 148 -12.91 -11.58 -20.65
CA ASN A 148 -11.71 -12.33 -20.26
C ASN A 148 -11.00 -11.69 -19.07
N ILE A 149 -9.83 -12.21 -18.68
CA ILE A 149 -9.05 -11.71 -17.53
C ILE A 149 -8.41 -10.33 -17.75
N GLN A 150 -8.43 -9.78 -18.97
CA GLN A 150 -7.73 -8.53 -19.30
C GLN A 150 -8.48 -7.27 -18.84
N PHE A 151 -9.79 -7.34 -18.67
CA PHE A 151 -10.63 -6.21 -18.28
C PHE A 151 -11.81 -6.66 -17.43
N GLY A 152 -12.53 -5.70 -16.86
CA GLY A 152 -13.63 -5.89 -15.94
C GLY A 152 -13.42 -5.17 -14.62
N GLU A 153 -14.39 -5.29 -13.72
CA GLU A 153 -14.33 -4.63 -12.42
C GLU A 153 -13.12 -5.10 -11.61
N GLY A 154 -12.44 -4.13 -10.97
CA GLY A 154 -11.26 -4.40 -10.13
C GLY A 154 -9.96 -4.67 -10.87
N GLY A 155 -9.98 -4.68 -12.21
CA GLY A 155 -8.84 -5.07 -13.03
C GLY A 155 -8.72 -6.59 -13.20
N ALA A 156 -7.67 -7.02 -13.88
CA ALA A 156 -7.40 -8.44 -14.08
C ALA A 156 -7.25 -9.16 -12.73
N GLY A 157 -8.12 -10.05 -12.46
CA GLY A 157 -8.16 -10.85 -11.25
C GLY A 157 -7.16 -11.98 -11.24
#